data_fdf223aabc7511f203c64c57be3c64d7
#
_entry.id   fdf223aabc7511f203c64c57be3c64d7
#
_cell.length_a   1.000
_cell.length_b   1.000
_cell.length_c   1.000
_cell.angle_alpha   90.00
_cell.angle_beta   90.00
_cell.angle_gamma   90.00
#
_symmetry.space_group_name_H-M   'P 1'
#
loop_
_entity.id
_entity.type
_entity.pdbx_description
1 polymer ?
#
loop_
_entity_poly.entity_id
_entity_poly.type
_entity_poly.pdbx_seq_one_letter_code
_entity_poly.pdbx_strand_id
1 'polypeptide(L)'
;MNSISPNLNIMIKACEKASKGIIRDFGEVENLQVLKKGPKDFVTKTDKKVEKILIEELSKAKKNYSFITEESGIIKNKNEDACWIIDPIDGTVNFIHGIPHFAISIALRINGNLKSGLIFDPIKNEIFYAEKNSGAYFNNHRVRVSSKINLEECLFSSNSDGVKYATPHLNMRNTGCAALDLAYVGVGRLDGFFNNKINIWDFAAGILIIEEAGGKVSDISKFGNEAINLKASNSNIYQKMLEKIKNF
;
A
#
# COMPACT_ATOMS: atom_id res chain seq x y z
N MET A 1 14.27 -12.19 19.47
CA MET A 1 13.14 -12.11 18.52
C MET A 1 12.31 -10.92 18.93
N ASN A 2 12.18 -9.89 18.09
CA ASN A 2 11.22 -8.81 18.37
C ASN A 2 9.81 -9.43 18.29
N SER A 3 9.06 -9.36 19.38
CA SER A 3 7.68 -9.83 19.38
C SER A 3 6.85 -8.93 18.46
N ILE A 4 6.17 -9.51 17.50
CA ILE A 4 5.18 -8.81 16.66
C ILE A 4 4.10 -8.23 17.60
N SER A 5 3.76 -6.96 17.41
CA SER A 5 2.75 -6.31 18.25
C SER A 5 1.36 -6.96 18.09
N PRO A 6 0.47 -6.82 19.09
CA PRO A 6 -0.89 -7.33 18.97
C PRO A 6 -1.63 -6.81 17.72
N ASN A 7 -1.43 -5.53 17.34
CA ASN A 7 -2.07 -4.95 16.17
C ASN A 7 -1.57 -5.60 14.88
N LEU A 8 -0.25 -5.71 14.70
CA LEU A 8 0.34 -6.37 13.53
C LEU A 8 -0.05 -7.86 13.45
N ASN A 9 -0.09 -8.56 14.57
CA ASN A 9 -0.52 -9.97 14.60
C ASN A 9 -1.97 -10.15 14.13
N ILE A 10 -2.87 -9.22 14.51
CA ILE A 10 -4.26 -9.21 14.03
C ILE A 10 -4.30 -8.96 12.51
N MET A 11 -3.53 -7.98 12.01
CA MET A 11 -3.47 -7.65 10.58
C MET A 11 -2.95 -8.85 9.77
N ILE A 12 -1.88 -9.51 10.22
CA ILE A 12 -1.31 -10.70 9.55
C ILE A 12 -2.36 -11.81 9.46
N LYS A 13 -3.03 -12.15 10.58
CA LYS A 13 -4.07 -13.19 10.59
C LYS A 13 -5.24 -12.86 9.68
N ALA A 14 -5.63 -11.59 9.61
CA ALA A 14 -6.68 -11.13 8.71
C ALA A 14 -6.27 -11.33 7.24
N CYS A 15 -5.05 -10.94 6.87
CA CYS A 15 -4.49 -11.14 5.53
C CYS A 15 -4.38 -12.63 5.16
N GLU A 16 -3.84 -13.46 6.04
CA GLU A 16 -3.71 -14.91 5.82
C GLU A 16 -5.07 -15.59 5.58
N LYS A 17 -6.11 -15.12 6.27
CA LYS A 17 -7.46 -15.64 6.05
C LYS A 17 -8.06 -15.16 4.74
N ALA A 18 -7.92 -13.88 4.43
CA ALA A 18 -8.45 -13.25 3.23
C ALA A 18 -7.77 -13.77 1.96
N SER A 19 -6.44 -13.98 2.01
CA SER A 19 -5.63 -14.41 0.86
C SER A 19 -6.03 -15.77 0.28
N LYS A 20 -6.60 -16.65 1.08
CA LYS A 20 -7.08 -17.97 0.59
C LYS A 20 -8.11 -17.82 -0.53
N GLY A 21 -9.01 -16.85 -0.40
CA GLY A 21 -9.98 -16.52 -1.45
C GLY A 21 -9.32 -15.90 -2.68
N ILE A 22 -8.37 -14.98 -2.46
CA ILE A 22 -7.62 -14.31 -3.54
C ILE A 22 -6.85 -15.34 -4.38
N ILE A 23 -6.08 -16.22 -3.74
CA ILE A 23 -5.24 -17.21 -4.43
C ILE A 23 -6.11 -18.18 -5.26
N ARG A 24 -7.24 -18.64 -4.69
CA ARG A 24 -8.18 -19.49 -5.43
C ARG A 24 -8.76 -18.76 -6.64
N ASP A 25 -9.30 -17.56 -6.44
CA ASP A 25 -10.00 -16.80 -7.49
C ASP A 25 -9.00 -16.32 -8.56
N PHE A 26 -7.73 -16.06 -8.20
CA PHE A 26 -6.65 -15.77 -9.14
C PHE A 26 -6.30 -16.97 -10.04
N GLY A 27 -6.40 -18.18 -9.51
CA GLY A 27 -6.23 -19.42 -10.31
C GLY A 27 -7.37 -19.68 -11.29
N GLU A 28 -8.50 -18.97 -11.13
CA GLU A 28 -9.72 -19.14 -11.93
C GLU A 28 -10.15 -17.81 -12.59
N VAL A 29 -9.18 -16.97 -12.98
CA VAL A 29 -9.41 -15.60 -13.51
C VAL A 29 -10.42 -15.55 -14.65
N GLU A 30 -10.45 -16.57 -15.52
CA GLU A 30 -11.40 -16.65 -16.65
C GLU A 30 -12.87 -16.68 -16.22
N ASN A 31 -13.15 -17.08 -14.96
CA ASN A 31 -14.49 -17.19 -14.39
C ASN A 31 -14.88 -16.00 -13.51
N LEU A 32 -14.02 -14.99 -13.38
CA LEU A 32 -14.27 -13.83 -12.53
C LEU A 32 -15.37 -12.93 -13.10
N GLN A 33 -16.32 -12.56 -12.23
CA GLN A 33 -17.27 -11.52 -12.55
C GLN A 33 -16.66 -10.15 -12.24
N VAL A 34 -16.32 -9.42 -13.29
CA VAL A 34 -15.72 -8.08 -13.23
C VAL A 34 -16.80 -7.02 -13.43
N LEU A 35 -16.84 -6.05 -12.54
CA LEU A 35 -17.70 -4.87 -12.66
C LEU A 35 -16.84 -3.64 -12.85
N LYS A 36 -17.25 -2.75 -13.76
CA LYS A 36 -16.59 -1.48 -14.02
C LYS A 36 -17.24 -0.38 -13.19
N LYS A 37 -16.48 0.25 -12.27
CA LYS A 37 -16.92 1.40 -11.47
C LYS A 37 -16.80 2.71 -12.26
N GLY A 38 -15.80 2.81 -13.16
CA GLY A 38 -15.49 3.99 -13.94
C GLY A 38 -14.45 3.71 -15.03
N PRO A 39 -13.95 4.71 -15.77
CA PRO A 39 -12.84 4.54 -16.69
C PRO A 39 -11.59 4.04 -15.93
N LYS A 40 -11.08 2.86 -16.33
CA LYS A 40 -9.93 2.20 -15.68
C LYS A 40 -10.14 1.81 -14.20
N ASP A 41 -11.37 1.82 -13.70
CA ASP A 41 -11.72 1.45 -12.33
C ASP A 41 -12.60 0.18 -12.35
N PHE A 42 -12.05 -0.91 -11.84
CA PHE A 42 -12.66 -2.23 -11.86
C PHE A 42 -12.77 -2.78 -10.45
N VAL A 43 -13.80 -3.58 -10.22
CA VAL A 43 -14.00 -4.34 -9.01
C VAL A 43 -14.46 -5.74 -9.36
N THR A 44 -14.00 -6.71 -8.61
CA THR A 44 -14.47 -8.09 -8.73
C THR A 44 -15.33 -8.47 -7.53
N LYS A 45 -16.03 -9.60 -7.61
CA LYS A 45 -16.66 -10.20 -6.42
C LYS A 45 -15.62 -10.57 -5.37
N THR A 46 -14.37 -10.78 -5.78
CA THR A 46 -13.27 -11.14 -4.89
C THR A 46 -12.91 -9.97 -3.99
N ASP A 47 -12.77 -8.74 -4.53
CA ASP A 47 -12.47 -7.53 -3.74
C ASP A 47 -13.47 -7.38 -2.59
N LYS A 48 -14.77 -7.43 -2.89
CA LYS A 48 -15.84 -7.32 -1.88
C LYS A 48 -15.84 -8.44 -0.84
N LYS A 49 -15.53 -9.68 -1.24
CA LYS A 49 -15.41 -10.80 -0.31
C LYS A 49 -14.19 -10.64 0.61
N VAL A 50 -13.07 -10.25 0.04
CA VAL A 50 -11.81 -10.01 0.76
C VAL A 50 -12.02 -8.89 1.78
N GLU A 51 -12.56 -7.75 1.35
CA GLU A 51 -12.86 -6.63 2.24
C GLU A 51 -13.76 -7.05 3.41
N LYS A 52 -14.83 -7.80 3.13
CA LYS A 52 -15.72 -8.33 4.17
C LYS A 52 -14.97 -9.18 5.19
N ILE A 53 -14.09 -10.09 4.73
CA ILE A 53 -13.29 -10.94 5.62
C ILE A 53 -12.35 -10.10 6.47
N LEU A 54 -11.67 -9.10 5.89
CA LEU A 54 -10.77 -8.21 6.59
C LEU A 54 -11.51 -7.42 7.67
N ILE A 55 -12.65 -6.81 7.35
CA ILE A 55 -13.49 -6.07 8.29
C ILE A 55 -13.96 -6.99 9.43
N GLU A 56 -14.43 -8.20 9.14
CA GLU A 56 -14.86 -9.16 10.14
C GLU A 56 -13.73 -9.55 11.11
N GLU A 57 -12.53 -9.87 10.60
CA GLU A 57 -11.41 -10.30 11.43
C GLU A 57 -10.86 -9.15 12.29
N LEU A 58 -10.71 -7.95 11.71
CA LEU A 58 -10.27 -6.77 12.44
C LEU A 58 -11.29 -6.33 13.50
N SER A 59 -12.60 -6.42 13.20
CA SER A 59 -13.67 -6.09 14.14
C SER A 59 -13.75 -7.05 15.33
N LYS A 60 -13.44 -8.34 15.17
CA LYS A 60 -13.39 -9.30 16.28
C LYS A 60 -12.41 -8.87 17.37
N ALA A 61 -11.29 -8.29 16.96
CA ALA A 61 -10.26 -7.85 17.89
C ALA A 61 -10.50 -6.43 18.41
N LYS A 62 -11.08 -5.54 17.59
CA LYS A 62 -11.26 -4.10 17.86
C LYS A 62 -12.66 -3.64 17.42
N LYS A 63 -13.69 -4.09 18.12
CA LYS A 63 -15.13 -3.86 17.78
C LYS A 63 -15.53 -2.41 17.56
N ASN A 64 -14.86 -1.47 18.21
CA ASN A 64 -15.27 -0.08 18.21
C ASN A 64 -14.49 0.77 17.19
N TYR A 65 -13.50 0.24 16.50
CA TYR A 65 -12.71 0.99 15.53
C TYR A 65 -13.50 1.20 14.25
N SER A 66 -13.37 2.37 13.67
CA SER A 66 -13.96 2.74 12.38
C SER A 66 -13.12 2.17 11.21
N PHE A 67 -13.66 2.25 10.00
CA PHE A 67 -12.97 1.79 8.80
C PHE A 67 -13.05 2.84 7.70
N ILE A 68 -11.99 2.93 6.90
CA ILE A 68 -11.94 3.57 5.58
C ILE A 68 -11.50 2.49 4.62
N THR A 69 -12.34 2.15 3.66
CA THR A 69 -12.09 1.04 2.73
C THR A 69 -12.38 1.47 1.31
N GLU A 70 -11.75 0.81 0.35
CA GLU A 70 -11.97 1.12 -1.06
C GLU A 70 -13.38 0.80 -1.53
N GLU A 71 -13.93 -0.36 -1.14
CA GLU A 71 -15.19 -0.86 -1.67
C GLU A 71 -16.42 -0.32 -0.93
N SER A 72 -16.37 -0.28 0.40
CA SER A 72 -17.49 0.14 1.26
C SER A 72 -17.38 1.59 1.72
N GLY A 73 -16.25 2.28 1.45
CA GLY A 73 -16.04 3.65 1.89
C GLY A 73 -15.83 3.78 3.40
N ILE A 74 -16.48 4.75 4.04
CA ILE A 74 -16.31 5.04 5.46
C ILE A 74 -17.36 4.32 6.28
N ILE A 75 -16.91 3.46 7.20
CA ILE A 75 -17.75 2.76 8.16
C ILE A 75 -17.44 3.32 9.55
N LYS A 76 -18.36 4.10 10.10
CA LYS A 76 -18.22 4.71 11.43
C LYS A 76 -18.63 3.74 12.52
N ASN A 77 -17.81 3.62 13.55
CA ASN A 77 -18.07 2.89 14.78
C ASN A 77 -17.92 3.84 15.99
N LYS A 78 -18.07 3.32 17.22
CA LYS A 78 -18.08 4.13 18.46
C LYS A 78 -16.76 4.91 18.69
N ASN A 79 -15.63 4.41 18.21
CA ASN A 79 -14.34 5.07 18.33
C ASN A 79 -13.91 5.60 16.94
N GLU A 80 -14.23 6.86 16.69
CA GLU A 80 -13.84 7.53 15.44
C GLU A 80 -12.36 7.94 15.41
N ASP A 81 -11.70 8.03 16.57
CA ASP A 81 -10.27 8.36 16.68
C ASP A 81 -9.36 7.20 16.25
N ALA A 82 -9.88 5.96 16.22
CA ALA A 82 -9.16 4.79 15.77
C ALA A 82 -9.82 4.21 14.52
N CYS A 83 -9.03 4.11 13.46
CA CYS A 83 -9.54 3.76 12.13
C CYS A 83 -8.59 2.78 11.42
N TRP A 84 -9.15 1.67 10.93
CA TRP A 84 -8.52 0.79 9.97
C TRP A 84 -8.68 1.36 8.55
N ILE A 85 -7.61 1.39 7.78
CA ILE A 85 -7.58 1.83 6.39
C ILE A 85 -7.23 0.62 5.56
N ILE A 86 -8.08 0.24 4.59
CA ILE A 86 -7.99 -1.06 3.91
C ILE A 86 -8.15 -0.88 2.41
N ASP A 87 -7.21 -1.46 1.66
CA ASP A 87 -7.39 -1.86 0.29
C ASP A 87 -7.42 -3.40 0.23
N PRO A 88 -8.52 -4.01 -0.20
CA PRO A 88 -8.63 -5.46 -0.28
C PRO A 88 -7.75 -6.07 -1.37
N ILE A 89 -7.59 -5.39 -2.53
CA ILE A 89 -6.75 -5.83 -3.65
C ILE A 89 -6.24 -4.60 -4.41
N ASP A 90 -5.17 -3.96 -3.93
CA ASP A 90 -4.47 -2.98 -4.76
C ASP A 90 -3.83 -3.67 -5.97
N GLY A 91 -4.12 -3.16 -7.15
CA GLY A 91 -3.74 -3.79 -8.40
C GLY A 91 -4.83 -4.69 -8.99
N THR A 92 -6.12 -4.34 -8.82
CA THR A 92 -7.27 -5.08 -9.37
C THR A 92 -7.15 -5.32 -10.88
N VAL A 93 -6.59 -4.37 -11.65
CA VAL A 93 -6.34 -4.55 -13.09
C VAL A 93 -5.35 -5.69 -13.34
N ASN A 94 -4.26 -5.77 -12.56
CA ASN A 94 -3.31 -6.87 -12.64
C ASN A 94 -4.00 -8.20 -12.29
N PHE A 95 -4.80 -8.20 -11.22
CA PHE A 95 -5.52 -9.38 -10.77
C PHE A 95 -6.44 -9.95 -11.86
N ILE A 96 -7.28 -9.13 -12.49
CA ILE A 96 -8.22 -9.57 -13.53
C ILE A 96 -7.54 -10.01 -14.83
N HIS A 97 -6.30 -9.58 -15.06
CA HIS A 97 -5.50 -9.99 -16.22
C HIS A 97 -4.53 -11.14 -15.92
N GLY A 98 -4.60 -11.76 -14.74
CA GLY A 98 -3.72 -12.87 -14.37
C GLY A 98 -2.26 -12.46 -14.16
N ILE A 99 -1.98 -11.18 -13.90
CA ILE A 99 -0.65 -10.67 -13.62
C ILE A 99 -0.41 -10.77 -12.09
N PRO A 100 0.58 -11.57 -11.62
CA PRO A 100 0.79 -11.83 -10.19
C PRO A 100 1.52 -10.67 -9.50
N HIS A 101 0.91 -9.46 -9.55
CA HIS A 101 1.44 -8.24 -8.95
C HIS A 101 0.30 -7.39 -8.39
N PHE A 102 -0.16 -7.76 -7.21
CA PHE A 102 -1.24 -7.11 -6.45
C PHE A 102 -1.08 -7.44 -4.96
N ALA A 103 -1.69 -6.67 -4.08
CA ALA A 103 -1.54 -6.84 -2.64
C ALA A 103 -2.79 -6.46 -1.84
N ILE A 104 -2.89 -7.00 -0.62
CA ILE A 104 -3.73 -6.46 0.44
C ILE A 104 -2.94 -5.37 1.16
N SER A 105 -3.54 -4.20 1.36
CA SER A 105 -2.98 -3.11 2.14
C SER A 105 -3.84 -2.82 3.37
N ILE A 106 -3.24 -2.79 4.57
CA ILE A 106 -3.92 -2.45 5.82
C ILE A 106 -3.07 -1.45 6.60
N ALA A 107 -3.68 -0.35 7.05
CA ALA A 107 -3.06 0.54 8.02
C ALA A 107 -3.97 0.78 9.23
N LEU A 108 -3.38 1.08 10.36
CA LEU A 108 -4.05 1.53 11.56
C LEU A 108 -3.69 2.98 11.83
N ARG A 109 -4.70 3.86 11.87
CA ARG A 109 -4.59 5.26 12.26
C ARG A 109 -5.26 5.47 13.61
N ILE A 110 -4.56 6.13 14.57
CA ILE A 110 -5.11 6.50 15.88
C ILE A 110 -4.80 7.97 16.13
N ASN A 111 -5.79 8.75 16.48
CA ASN A 111 -5.69 10.20 16.72
C ASN A 111 -4.99 10.91 15.54
N GLY A 112 -5.40 10.58 14.31
CA GLY A 112 -4.84 11.14 13.08
C GLY A 112 -3.45 10.60 12.67
N ASN A 113 -2.77 9.80 13.50
CA ASN A 113 -1.43 9.30 13.26
C ASN A 113 -1.43 7.83 12.87
N LEU A 114 -0.65 7.47 11.85
CA LEU A 114 -0.41 6.06 11.51
C LEU A 114 0.37 5.37 12.63
N LYS A 115 -0.10 4.20 13.04
CA LYS A 115 0.49 3.39 14.11
C LYS A 115 1.08 2.10 13.61
N SER A 116 0.38 1.41 12.72
CA SER A 116 0.83 0.15 12.12
C SER A 116 0.45 0.15 10.64
N GLY A 117 1.29 -0.44 9.79
CA GLY A 117 1.05 -0.63 8.37
C GLY A 117 1.51 -2.01 7.94
N LEU A 118 0.74 -2.66 7.08
CA LEU A 118 1.02 -3.98 6.53
C LEU A 118 0.59 -4.03 5.08
N ILE A 119 1.47 -4.55 4.21
CA ILE A 119 1.20 -4.87 2.81
C ILE A 119 1.55 -6.34 2.60
N PHE A 120 0.63 -7.10 2.04
CA PHE A 120 0.77 -8.53 1.82
C PHE A 120 0.56 -8.89 0.35
N ASP A 121 1.60 -9.38 -0.30
CA ASP A 121 1.52 -10.02 -1.62
C ASP A 121 1.16 -11.51 -1.43
N PRO A 122 -0.05 -11.94 -1.76
CA PRO A 122 -0.50 -13.30 -1.49
C PRO A 122 0.12 -14.34 -2.44
N ILE A 123 0.58 -13.91 -3.62
CA ILE A 123 1.15 -14.83 -4.61
C ILE A 123 2.60 -15.16 -4.30
N LYS A 124 3.38 -14.13 -3.93
CA LYS A 124 4.79 -14.31 -3.54
C LYS A 124 4.95 -14.69 -2.08
N ASN A 125 3.86 -14.64 -1.30
CA ASN A 125 3.88 -14.83 0.15
C ASN A 125 4.89 -13.86 0.83
N GLU A 126 4.86 -12.61 0.41
CA GLU A 126 5.72 -11.54 0.91
C GLU A 126 4.91 -10.62 1.83
N ILE A 127 5.38 -10.43 3.08
CA ILE A 127 4.77 -9.56 4.07
C ILE A 127 5.72 -8.40 4.34
N PHE A 128 5.25 -7.17 4.10
CA PHE A 128 5.93 -5.92 4.42
C PHE A 128 5.16 -5.24 5.54
N TYR A 129 5.81 -4.89 6.63
CA TYR A 129 5.10 -4.23 7.73
C TYR A 129 5.99 -3.27 8.50
N ALA A 130 5.35 -2.32 9.16
CA ALA A 130 5.99 -1.40 10.08
C ALA A 130 5.05 -1.03 11.23
N GLU A 131 5.64 -0.66 12.35
CA GLU A 131 4.96 -0.03 13.47
C GLU A 131 5.74 1.22 13.87
N LYS A 132 5.02 2.30 14.20
CA LYS A 132 5.62 3.60 14.48
C LYS A 132 6.67 3.49 15.58
N ASN A 133 7.89 3.97 15.29
CA ASN A 133 9.08 3.93 16.13
C ASN A 133 9.66 2.52 16.38
N SER A 134 9.27 1.52 15.57
CA SER A 134 9.74 0.13 15.75
C SER A 134 10.54 -0.40 14.56
N GLY A 135 10.59 0.40 13.47
CA GLY A 135 11.26 0.03 12.22
C GLY A 135 10.35 -0.72 11.26
N ALA A 136 10.86 -0.94 10.05
CA ALA A 136 10.19 -1.68 8.99
C ALA A 136 10.76 -3.09 8.82
N TYR A 137 9.92 -4.02 8.39
CA TYR A 137 10.25 -5.43 8.27
C TYR A 137 9.71 -6.02 6.97
N PHE A 138 10.46 -6.96 6.42
CA PHE A 138 10.09 -7.82 5.30
C PHE A 138 10.27 -9.29 5.74
N ASN A 139 9.20 -10.08 5.73
CA ASN A 139 9.24 -11.48 6.17
C ASN A 139 10.02 -11.68 7.46
N ASN A 140 9.75 -10.85 8.49
CA ASN A 140 10.39 -10.84 9.81
C ASN A 140 11.86 -10.35 9.84
N HIS A 141 12.45 -9.96 8.72
CA HIS A 141 13.77 -9.34 8.66
C HIS A 141 13.65 -7.81 8.66
N ARG A 142 14.40 -7.13 9.52
CA ARG A 142 14.43 -5.67 9.54
C ARG A 142 15.03 -5.15 8.24
N VAL A 143 14.40 -4.14 7.66
CA VAL A 143 14.79 -3.58 6.36
C VAL A 143 15.05 -2.08 6.44
N ARG A 144 15.68 -1.55 5.40
CA ARG A 144 15.92 -0.14 5.16
C ARG A 144 15.72 0.18 3.69
N VAL A 145 15.41 1.43 3.39
CA VAL A 145 15.45 1.95 2.02
C VAL A 145 16.86 1.82 1.42
N SER A 146 16.97 1.92 0.11
CA SER A 146 18.27 1.87 -0.56
C SER A 146 19.20 3.01 -0.12
N SER A 147 20.50 2.83 -0.27
CA SER A 147 21.52 3.83 0.05
C SER A 147 22.04 4.59 -1.16
N LYS A 148 21.44 4.42 -2.35
CA LYS A 148 21.86 5.08 -3.58
C LYS A 148 21.80 6.60 -3.47
N ILE A 149 22.71 7.29 -4.15
CA ILE A 149 22.86 8.75 -4.12
C ILE A 149 22.76 9.38 -5.52
N ASN A 150 22.93 8.59 -6.58
CA ASN A 150 22.90 9.02 -7.97
C ASN A 150 21.59 8.61 -8.61
N LEU A 151 20.86 9.55 -9.19
CA LEU A 151 19.54 9.29 -9.81
C LEU A 151 19.64 8.34 -11.00
N GLU A 152 20.75 8.35 -11.74
CA GLU A 152 20.97 7.49 -12.90
C GLU A 152 21.02 6.00 -12.54
N GLU A 153 21.40 5.68 -11.30
CA GLU A 153 21.43 4.31 -10.77
C GLU A 153 20.11 3.89 -10.14
N CYS A 154 19.19 4.85 -10.01
CA CYS A 154 17.93 4.66 -9.29
C CYS A 154 16.83 4.13 -10.20
N LEU A 155 15.92 3.35 -9.59
CA LEU A 155 14.72 2.86 -10.21
C LEU A 155 13.51 3.44 -9.49
N PHE A 156 12.62 4.04 -10.26
CA PHE A 156 11.41 4.70 -9.76
C PHE A 156 10.16 3.99 -10.25
N SER A 157 9.05 4.18 -9.54
CA SER A 157 7.73 3.79 -10.02
C SER A 157 6.71 4.91 -9.92
N SER A 158 5.74 4.85 -10.82
CA SER A 158 4.55 5.69 -10.81
C SER A 158 3.47 5.04 -11.66
N ASN A 159 2.24 5.08 -11.16
CA ASN A 159 1.07 4.59 -11.89
C ASN A 159 0.24 5.74 -12.51
N SER A 160 0.77 6.97 -12.48
CA SER A 160 0.13 8.14 -13.09
C SER A 160 0.31 8.15 -14.60
N ASP A 161 -0.73 8.60 -15.30
CA ASP A 161 -0.70 8.75 -16.76
C ASP A 161 0.37 9.79 -17.18
N GLY A 162 1.06 9.51 -18.28
CA GLY A 162 2.01 10.44 -18.89
C GLY A 162 3.36 10.58 -18.18
N VAL A 163 3.58 9.94 -17.03
CA VAL A 163 4.79 10.08 -16.23
C VAL A 163 6.08 9.83 -17.01
N LYS A 164 6.10 8.81 -17.87
CA LYS A 164 7.28 8.47 -18.69
C LYS A 164 7.70 9.60 -19.63
N TYR A 165 6.75 10.35 -20.14
CA TYR A 165 7.01 11.51 -21.03
C TYR A 165 7.49 12.73 -20.22
N ALA A 166 6.96 12.89 -19.01
CA ALA A 166 7.35 13.98 -18.12
C ALA A 166 8.73 13.77 -17.47
N THR A 167 9.20 12.52 -17.40
CA THR A 167 10.46 12.15 -16.74
C THR A 167 11.35 11.23 -17.57
N PRO A 168 11.69 11.59 -18.84
CA PRO A 168 12.40 10.69 -19.77
C PRO A 168 13.82 10.32 -19.31
N HIS A 169 14.37 11.05 -18.35
CA HIS A 169 15.72 10.87 -17.80
C HIS A 169 15.74 9.98 -16.55
N LEU A 170 14.60 9.47 -16.10
CA LEU A 170 14.51 8.55 -14.97
C LEU A 170 14.21 7.12 -15.44
N ASN A 171 14.79 6.13 -14.77
CA ASN A 171 14.43 4.72 -15.00
C ASN A 171 13.08 4.45 -14.32
N MET A 172 12.01 4.39 -15.10
CA MET A 172 10.64 4.29 -14.60
C MET A 172 10.04 2.90 -14.77
N ARG A 173 9.20 2.53 -13.82
CA ARG A 173 8.25 1.41 -13.91
C ARG A 173 6.82 1.93 -13.69
N ASN A 174 5.88 1.33 -14.39
CA ASN A 174 4.45 1.41 -14.10
C ASN A 174 4.01 -0.01 -13.82
N THR A 175 3.78 -0.34 -12.56
CA THR A 175 3.53 -1.71 -12.11
C THR A 175 2.04 -2.01 -11.96
N GLY A 176 1.23 -0.96 -11.79
CA GLY A 176 -0.21 -1.09 -11.58
C GLY A 176 -0.61 -1.46 -10.14
N CYS A 177 0.33 -1.43 -9.16
CA CYS A 177 0.06 -1.70 -7.75
C CYS A 177 0.87 -0.73 -6.89
N ALA A 178 0.22 0.32 -6.38
CA ALA A 178 0.88 1.38 -5.63
C ALA A 178 1.39 0.92 -4.26
N ALA A 179 0.63 0.06 -3.58
CA ALA A 179 1.03 -0.48 -2.29
C ALA A 179 2.33 -1.29 -2.40
N LEU A 180 2.46 -2.18 -3.41
CA LEU A 180 3.71 -2.91 -3.64
C LEU A 180 4.86 -2.00 -4.05
N ASP A 181 4.60 -0.98 -4.86
CA ASP A 181 5.61 0.01 -5.23
C ASP A 181 6.19 0.70 -3.99
N LEU A 182 5.32 1.16 -3.08
CA LEU A 182 5.73 1.77 -1.81
C LEU A 182 6.47 0.78 -0.90
N ALA A 183 5.96 -0.46 -0.79
CA ALA A 183 6.64 -1.52 -0.05
C ALA A 183 8.05 -1.77 -0.61
N TYR A 184 8.20 -1.79 -1.94
CA TYR A 184 9.48 -1.99 -2.61
C TYR A 184 10.45 -0.82 -2.40
N VAL A 185 9.96 0.42 -2.26
CA VAL A 185 10.81 1.53 -1.80
C VAL A 185 11.28 1.29 -0.37
N GLY A 186 10.40 0.86 0.53
CA GLY A 186 10.73 0.57 1.92
C GLY A 186 11.79 -0.52 2.11
N VAL A 187 11.88 -1.48 1.19
CA VAL A 187 12.88 -2.56 1.24
C VAL A 187 14.06 -2.34 0.28
N GLY A 188 14.13 -1.20 -0.41
CA GLY A 188 15.23 -0.85 -1.31
C GLY A 188 15.25 -1.57 -2.65
N ARG A 189 14.13 -2.22 -3.05
CA ARG A 189 13.97 -2.78 -4.41
C ARG A 189 13.70 -1.69 -5.44
N LEU A 190 12.98 -0.64 -5.04
CA LEU A 190 12.83 0.63 -5.73
C LEU A 190 13.50 1.73 -4.92
N ASP A 191 13.89 2.82 -5.57
CA ASP A 191 14.58 3.93 -4.94
C ASP A 191 13.63 5.11 -4.66
N GLY A 192 12.52 5.20 -5.41
CA GLY A 192 11.49 6.20 -5.20
C GLY A 192 10.18 5.86 -5.91
N PHE A 193 9.14 6.52 -5.43
CA PHE A 193 7.76 6.45 -5.91
C PHE A 193 7.17 7.85 -5.95
N PHE A 194 6.40 8.18 -6.98
CA PHE A 194 5.59 9.37 -7.01
C PHE A 194 4.32 9.14 -7.82
N ASN A 195 3.21 9.63 -7.32
CA ASN A 195 1.91 9.46 -7.96
C ASN A 195 1.00 10.65 -7.70
N ASN A 196 0.20 11.02 -8.69
CA ASN A 196 -0.82 12.05 -8.57
C ASN A 196 -2.17 11.40 -8.27
N LYS A 197 -2.94 12.00 -7.35
CA LYS A 197 -4.30 11.58 -6.98
C LYS A 197 -4.37 10.11 -6.52
N ILE A 198 -3.48 9.74 -5.60
CA ILE A 198 -3.48 8.42 -4.95
C ILE A 198 -4.43 8.45 -3.73
N ASN A 199 -5.21 7.39 -3.54
CA ASN A 199 -6.16 7.28 -2.44
C ASN A 199 -5.48 6.83 -1.15
N ILE A 200 -6.12 7.11 0.00
CA ILE A 200 -5.54 6.83 1.31
C ILE A 200 -5.28 5.33 1.54
N TRP A 201 -6.13 4.45 1.04
CA TRP A 201 -5.97 3.00 1.20
C TRP A 201 -4.80 2.44 0.42
N ASP A 202 -4.42 3.05 -0.72
CA ASP A 202 -3.27 2.63 -1.53
C ASP A 202 -1.94 2.97 -0.86
N PHE A 203 -1.88 4.06 -0.05
CA PHE A 203 -0.60 4.59 0.44
C PHE A 203 -0.38 4.49 1.95
N ALA A 204 -1.43 4.44 2.77
CA ALA A 204 -1.29 4.62 4.21
C ALA A 204 -0.34 3.61 4.87
N ALA A 205 -0.38 2.34 4.46
CA ALA A 205 0.56 1.33 4.96
C ALA A 205 1.98 1.57 4.44
N GLY A 206 2.10 1.86 3.13
CA GLY A 206 3.38 2.00 2.45
C GLY A 206 4.21 3.18 2.95
N ILE A 207 3.59 4.32 3.23
CA ILE A 207 4.33 5.49 3.76
C ILE A 207 4.90 5.22 5.15
N LEU A 208 4.17 4.52 6.02
CA LEU A 208 4.71 4.15 7.33
C LEU A 208 5.90 3.18 7.18
N ILE A 209 5.81 2.22 6.25
CA ILE A 209 6.92 1.30 5.97
C ILE A 209 8.15 2.08 5.49
N ILE A 210 7.98 3.06 4.59
CA ILE A 210 9.10 3.88 4.08
C ILE A 210 9.71 4.74 5.19
N GLU A 211 8.89 5.44 6.00
CA GLU A 211 9.38 6.25 7.11
C GLU A 211 10.17 5.42 8.13
N GLU A 212 9.63 4.27 8.54
CA GLU A 212 10.28 3.38 9.50
C GLU A 212 11.51 2.64 8.93
N ALA A 213 11.62 2.56 7.59
CA ALA A 213 12.81 2.09 6.88
C ALA A 213 13.87 3.19 6.70
N GLY A 214 13.61 4.43 7.13
CA GLY A 214 14.54 5.57 7.02
C GLY A 214 14.45 6.34 5.70
N GLY A 215 13.38 6.16 4.93
CA GLY A 215 13.07 6.95 3.74
C GLY A 215 12.39 8.28 4.07
N LYS A 216 12.08 9.04 3.03
CA LYS A 216 11.32 10.29 3.10
C LYS A 216 10.05 10.22 2.28
N VAL A 217 9.00 10.83 2.80
CA VAL A 217 7.68 10.96 2.17
C VAL A 217 7.33 12.44 2.12
N SER A 218 6.55 12.88 1.12
CA SER A 218 6.01 14.23 1.05
C SER A 218 5.15 14.53 2.28
N ASP A 219 5.07 15.81 2.64
CA ASP A 219 4.28 16.24 3.80
C ASP A 219 2.82 15.82 3.64
N ILE A 220 2.40 14.92 4.51
CA ILE A 220 1.06 14.36 4.60
C ILE A 220 0.39 14.73 5.92
N SER A 221 0.93 15.72 6.66
CA SER A 221 0.43 16.12 7.99
C SER A 221 -1.05 16.52 7.99
N LYS A 222 -1.61 16.84 6.83
CA LYS A 222 -3.01 17.25 6.64
C LYS A 222 -3.82 16.31 5.74
N PHE A 223 -3.36 15.08 5.51
CA PHE A 223 -4.15 14.19 4.68
C PHE A 223 -5.43 13.76 5.39
N GLY A 224 -6.55 14.06 4.76
CA GLY A 224 -7.87 13.58 5.14
C GLY A 224 -8.16 12.22 4.50
N ASN A 225 -9.36 12.09 3.95
CA ASN A 225 -9.76 10.90 3.19
C ASN A 225 -9.71 11.16 1.67
N GLU A 226 -9.24 12.33 1.25
CA GLU A 226 -9.13 12.71 -0.15
C GLU A 226 -7.85 12.15 -0.78
N ALA A 227 -7.88 11.97 -2.11
CA ALA A 227 -6.71 11.59 -2.87
C ALA A 227 -5.67 12.71 -2.86
N ILE A 228 -4.40 12.34 -2.74
CA ILE A 228 -3.27 13.27 -2.64
C ILE A 228 -2.24 13.03 -3.73
N ASN A 229 -1.34 14.01 -3.93
CA ASN A 229 -0.11 13.81 -4.67
C ASN A 229 0.98 13.32 -3.72
N LEU A 230 1.44 12.10 -3.93
CA LEU A 230 2.41 11.45 -3.06
C LEU A 230 3.78 11.37 -3.73
N LYS A 231 4.83 11.65 -2.96
CA LYS A 231 6.23 11.51 -3.36
C LYS A 231 7.00 10.85 -2.23
N ALA A 232 7.71 9.78 -2.53
CA ALA A 232 8.47 9.01 -1.55
C ALA A 232 9.77 8.47 -2.16
N SER A 233 10.85 8.43 -1.38
CA SER A 233 12.11 7.82 -1.81
C SER A 233 13.03 7.51 -0.63
N ASN A 234 14.19 6.92 -0.93
CA ASN A 234 15.28 6.92 0.02
C ASN A 234 15.70 8.37 0.35
N SER A 235 16.24 8.59 1.54
CA SER A 235 16.54 9.92 2.04
C SER A 235 17.61 10.68 1.27
N ASN A 236 18.54 9.97 0.60
CA ASN A 236 19.68 10.56 -0.08
C ASN A 236 19.30 11.24 -1.39
N ILE A 237 18.28 10.74 -2.09
CA ILE A 237 17.89 11.24 -3.41
C ILE A 237 16.60 12.09 -3.37
N TYR A 238 15.93 12.20 -2.22
CA TYR A 238 14.61 12.81 -2.14
C TYR A 238 14.55 14.22 -2.76
N GLN A 239 15.46 15.12 -2.39
CA GLN A 239 15.48 16.47 -2.94
C GLN A 239 15.80 16.48 -4.45
N LYS A 240 16.78 15.69 -4.87
CA LYS A 240 17.15 15.54 -6.29
C LYS A 240 15.97 15.01 -7.12
N MET A 241 15.22 14.05 -6.58
CA MET A 241 14.01 13.53 -7.22
C MET A 241 12.96 14.64 -7.39
N LEU A 242 12.66 15.40 -6.31
CA LEU A 242 11.69 16.50 -6.37
C LEU A 242 12.04 17.53 -7.46
N GLU A 243 13.33 17.85 -7.63
CA GLU A 243 13.79 18.77 -8.67
C GLU A 243 13.52 18.23 -10.08
N LYS A 244 13.65 16.92 -10.29
CA LYS A 244 13.42 16.28 -11.59
C LYS A 244 11.96 16.11 -11.96
N ILE A 245 11.07 16.05 -10.97
CA ILE A 245 9.63 15.86 -11.17
C ILE A 245 8.81 17.13 -10.88
N LYS A 246 9.42 18.32 -10.91
CA LYS A 246 8.74 19.60 -10.62
C LYS A 246 7.51 19.86 -11.48
N ASN A 247 7.53 19.37 -12.72
CA ASN A 247 6.46 19.58 -13.72
C ASN A 247 5.47 18.41 -13.78
N PHE A 248 5.48 17.55 -12.77
CA PHE A 248 4.65 16.35 -12.69
C PHE A 248 3.65 16.39 -11.51
#